data_bc6e4b0dfd54363c9867b1c3f7f8bd14
#
_entry.id   bc6e4b0dfd54363c9867b1c3f7f8bd14
#
_cell.length_a   1.000
_cell.length_b   1.000
_cell.length_c   1.000
_cell.angle_alpha   90.00
_cell.angle_beta   90.00
_cell.angle_gamma   90.00
#
_symmetry.space_group_name_H-M   'P 1'
#
loop_
_entity.id
_entity.type
_entity.pdbx_description
1 polymer ?
#
loop_
_entity_poly.entity_id
_entity_poly.type
_entity_poly.pdbx_seq_one_letter_code
_entity_poly.pdbx_strand_id
1 'polypeptide(L)'
;MENFSQSAPVNMAPTGIATFAKCPICPDIRQIQADIAVIVAPCDMAIQGRPGARLGPRGIRTQSTRFRFSPQGSYDPERDDYYLSTEKWSVMD
;
A
#
# COMPACT_ATOMS: atom_id res chain seq x y z
N MET A 1 12.74 7.85 -15.31
CA MET A 1 11.55 7.26 -14.72
C MET A 1 11.47 7.42 -13.20
N GLU A 2 12.37 8.16 -12.67
CA GLU A 2 12.48 8.31 -11.22
C GLU A 2 11.23 8.85 -10.57
N ASN A 3 10.43 9.60 -11.33
CA ASN A 3 9.24 10.21 -10.74
C ASN A 3 7.98 9.38 -10.90
N PHE A 4 8.06 8.26 -11.62
CA PHE A 4 6.86 7.48 -11.86
C PHE A 4 6.24 6.94 -10.58
N SER A 5 7.05 6.32 -9.75
CA SER A 5 6.58 5.74 -8.50
C SER A 5 6.26 6.77 -7.43
N GLN A 6 6.64 8.02 -7.67
CA GLN A 6 6.38 9.11 -6.74
C GLN A 6 5.28 10.04 -7.20
N SER A 7 4.62 9.70 -8.29
CA SER A 7 3.47 10.47 -8.74
C SER A 7 2.42 10.51 -7.66
N ALA A 8 1.79 11.66 -7.49
CA ALA A 8 0.73 11.79 -6.51
C ALA A 8 -0.39 10.79 -6.84
N PRO A 9 -0.87 10.04 -5.86
CA PRO A 9 -1.99 9.14 -6.10
C PRO A 9 -3.22 9.95 -6.48
N VAL A 10 -3.98 9.44 -7.42
CA VAL A 10 -5.22 10.05 -7.84
C VAL A 10 -6.39 9.28 -7.25
N ASN A 11 -7.44 10.01 -6.95
CA ASN A 11 -8.63 9.41 -6.37
C ASN A 11 -9.54 8.89 -7.48
N MET A 12 -9.07 7.86 -8.17
CA MET A 12 -9.75 7.26 -9.29
C MET A 12 -10.21 5.86 -8.94
N ALA A 13 -11.12 5.34 -9.76
CA ALA A 13 -11.53 3.94 -9.63
C ALA A 13 -10.30 3.03 -9.76
N PRO A 14 -10.29 1.90 -9.05
CA PRO A 14 -9.13 1.00 -9.10
C PRO A 14 -9.00 0.35 -10.48
N THR A 15 -7.89 0.64 -11.13
CA THR A 15 -7.55 0.07 -12.44
C THR A 15 -6.06 -0.26 -12.46
N GLY A 16 -5.68 -1.18 -13.35
CA GLY A 16 -4.30 -1.56 -13.49
C GLY A 16 -3.77 -2.37 -12.30
N ILE A 17 -2.49 -2.20 -12.00
CA ILE A 17 -1.85 -2.92 -10.90
C ILE A 17 -2.27 -2.30 -9.58
N ALA A 18 -2.80 -3.14 -8.69
CA ALA A 18 -3.22 -2.68 -7.37
C ALA A 18 -2.03 -2.65 -6.41
N THR A 19 -1.77 -1.49 -5.83
CA THR A 19 -0.84 -1.34 -4.71
C THR A 19 -1.64 -1.05 -3.45
N PHE A 20 -1.02 -1.25 -2.28
CA PHE A 20 -1.70 -1.02 -1.02
C PHE A 20 -2.07 0.45 -0.87
N ALA A 21 -3.37 0.71 -0.74
CA ALA A 21 -3.91 2.07 -0.64
C ALA A 21 -3.40 3.00 -1.74
N LYS A 22 -3.14 2.44 -2.94
CA LYS A 22 -2.67 3.16 -4.12
C LYS A 22 -1.34 3.89 -3.91
N CYS A 23 -0.50 3.40 -3.00
CA CYS A 23 0.81 4.00 -2.82
C CYS A 23 1.71 3.68 -4.02
N PRO A 24 2.79 4.44 -4.22
CA PRO A 24 3.72 4.17 -5.32
C PRO A 24 4.26 2.75 -5.28
N ILE A 25 4.44 2.16 -6.46
CA ILE A 25 4.97 0.81 -6.59
C ILE A 25 6.50 0.85 -6.65
N CYS A 26 7.12 -0.11 -5.99
CA CYS A 26 8.56 -0.34 -6.11
C CYS A 26 8.78 -1.73 -6.70
N PRO A 27 9.16 -1.83 -7.97
CA PRO A 27 9.33 -3.13 -8.62
C PRO A 27 10.57 -3.91 -8.17
N ASP A 28 11.54 -3.24 -7.59
CA ASP A 28 12.76 -3.90 -7.12
C ASP A 28 13.00 -3.57 -5.66
N ILE A 29 12.78 -4.57 -4.80
CA ILE A 29 12.92 -4.41 -3.35
C ILE A 29 14.32 -3.94 -2.94
N ARG A 30 15.34 -4.23 -3.75
CA ARG A 30 16.71 -3.82 -3.44
C ARG A 30 16.94 -2.32 -3.63
N GLN A 31 16.03 -1.66 -4.31
CA GLN A 31 16.13 -0.24 -4.61
C GLN A 31 15.06 0.59 -3.92
N ILE A 32 14.34 -0.01 -2.98
CA ILE A 32 13.26 0.68 -2.29
C ILE A 32 13.84 1.79 -1.40
N GLN A 33 13.27 2.97 -1.51
CA GLN A 33 13.61 4.12 -0.69
C GLN A 33 12.31 4.72 -0.17
N ALA A 34 11.93 4.32 1.03
CA ALA A 34 10.69 4.75 1.64
C ALA A 34 10.80 4.65 3.15
N ASP A 35 10.01 5.43 3.84
CA ASP A 35 9.93 5.32 5.30
C ASP A 35 9.17 4.06 5.70
N ILE A 36 8.16 3.70 4.93
CA ILE A 36 7.34 2.53 5.17
C ILE A 36 7.28 1.71 3.89
N ALA A 37 7.55 0.42 3.99
CA ALA A 37 7.48 -0.49 2.86
C ALA A 37 6.44 -1.57 3.14
N VAL A 38 5.59 -1.84 2.16
CA VAL A 38 4.61 -2.93 2.25
C VAL A 38 5.19 -4.14 1.55
N ILE A 39 5.38 -5.21 2.29
CA ILE A 39 5.94 -6.47 1.80
C ILE A 39 4.96 -7.58 2.12
N VAL A 40 4.83 -8.54 1.23
CA VAL A 40 3.91 -9.64 1.43
C VAL A 40 4.62 -10.98 1.30
N ALA A 41 4.01 -12.00 1.91
CA ALA A 41 4.50 -13.38 1.83
C ALA A 41 3.34 -14.27 1.41
N PRO A 42 3.05 -14.39 0.11
CA PRO A 42 1.93 -15.21 -0.37
C PRO A 42 2.30 -16.68 -0.32
N CYS A 43 2.04 -17.32 0.80
CA CYS A 43 2.52 -18.69 1.05
C CYS A 43 1.43 -19.54 1.69
N ASP A 44 1.25 -20.76 1.15
CA ASP A 44 0.34 -21.76 1.68
C ASP A 44 1.07 -23.00 2.23
N MET A 45 2.39 -22.97 2.29
CA MET A 45 3.15 -24.18 2.58
C MET A 45 2.96 -24.71 4.01
N ALA A 46 2.61 -23.84 4.94
CA ALA A 46 2.42 -24.22 6.34
C ALA A 46 0.95 -24.23 6.75
N ILE A 47 0.04 -24.28 5.79
CA ILE A 47 -1.39 -24.21 6.07
C ILE A 47 -1.90 -25.57 6.54
N GLN A 48 -2.66 -25.54 7.62
CA GLN A 48 -3.45 -26.69 8.09
C GLN A 48 -4.92 -26.41 7.79
N GLY A 49 -5.54 -27.29 7.04
CA GLY A 49 -6.92 -27.10 6.63
C GLY A 49 -7.03 -26.55 5.22
N ARG A 50 -7.72 -25.46 5.03
CA ARG A 50 -7.97 -24.94 3.69
C ARG A 50 -6.82 -24.06 3.20
N PRO A 51 -6.22 -24.38 2.04
CA PRO A 51 -5.25 -23.47 1.42
C PRO A 51 -5.94 -22.23 0.88
N GLY A 52 -5.19 -21.16 0.70
CA GLY A 52 -5.72 -19.91 0.15
C GLY A 52 -4.98 -18.68 0.65
N ALA A 53 -4.09 -18.85 1.63
CA ALA A 53 -3.35 -17.72 2.19
C ALA A 53 -2.54 -16.98 1.13
N ARG A 54 -2.09 -17.68 0.08
CA ARG A 54 -1.33 -17.05 -1.01
C ARG A 54 -2.14 -16.00 -1.75
N LEU A 55 -3.47 -16.04 -1.65
CA LEU A 55 -4.35 -15.07 -2.30
C LEU A 55 -4.65 -13.85 -1.41
N GLY A 56 -4.24 -13.91 -0.14
CA GLY A 56 -4.48 -12.84 0.80
C GLY A 56 -3.92 -11.50 0.38
N PRO A 57 -2.63 -11.43 0.02
CA PRO A 57 -2.03 -10.16 -0.39
C PRO A 57 -2.78 -9.48 -1.53
N ARG A 58 -3.16 -10.25 -2.55
CA ARG A 58 -3.91 -9.70 -3.68
C ARG A 58 -5.26 -9.16 -3.23
N GLY A 59 -5.95 -9.92 -2.39
CA GLY A 59 -7.26 -9.49 -1.89
C GLY A 59 -7.16 -8.22 -1.06
N ILE A 60 -6.17 -8.15 -0.18
CA ILE A 60 -5.96 -6.96 0.65
C ILE A 60 -5.64 -5.75 -0.21
N ARG A 61 -4.74 -5.90 -1.17
CA ARG A 61 -4.40 -4.79 -2.06
C ARG A 61 -5.60 -4.30 -2.85
N THR A 62 -6.40 -5.24 -3.38
CA THR A 62 -7.58 -4.88 -4.16
C THR A 62 -8.57 -4.08 -3.32
N GLN A 63 -8.85 -4.52 -2.10
CA GLN A 63 -9.79 -3.81 -1.24
C GLN A 63 -9.22 -2.49 -0.74
N SER A 64 -7.93 -2.41 -0.55
CA SER A 64 -7.29 -1.18 -0.07
C SER A 64 -7.35 -0.05 -1.09
N THR A 65 -7.61 -0.33 -2.36
CA THR A 65 -7.70 0.72 -3.37
C THR A 65 -8.88 1.66 -3.19
N ARG A 66 -9.76 1.38 -2.23
CA ARG A 66 -10.83 2.30 -1.84
C ARG A 66 -10.28 3.50 -1.08
N PHE A 67 -9.07 3.41 -0.59
CA PHE A 67 -8.42 4.42 0.22
C PHE A 67 -7.16 4.90 -0.48
N ARG A 68 -6.61 5.98 0.00
CA ARG A 68 -5.28 6.43 -0.43
C ARG A 68 -4.64 7.21 0.69
N PHE A 69 -3.32 7.18 0.71
CA PHE A 69 -2.58 8.07 1.57
C PHE A 69 -2.68 9.49 1.01
N SER A 70 -2.84 10.46 1.88
CA SER A 70 -3.04 11.85 1.46
C SER A 70 -2.01 12.75 2.10
N PRO A 71 -1.79 13.95 1.56
CA PRO A 71 -0.87 14.91 2.18
C PRO A 71 -1.27 15.30 3.60
N GLN A 72 -2.56 15.31 3.89
CA GLN A 72 -3.04 15.63 5.24
C GLN A 72 -2.93 14.46 6.20
N GLY A 73 -2.91 13.24 5.66
CA GLY A 73 -2.97 12.05 6.47
C GLY A 73 -4.39 11.66 6.83
N SER A 74 -4.51 10.64 7.67
CA SER A 74 -5.79 10.13 8.14
C SER A 74 -6.12 10.73 9.50
N TYR A 75 -7.33 11.24 9.64
CA TYR A 75 -7.75 11.90 10.86
C TYR A 75 -8.25 10.89 11.89
N ASP A 76 -7.77 11.04 13.12
CA ASP A 76 -8.24 10.25 14.26
C ASP A 76 -9.06 11.16 15.18
N PRO A 77 -10.38 10.99 15.22
CA PRO A 77 -11.22 11.85 16.05
C PRO A 77 -11.04 11.65 17.55
N GLU A 78 -10.55 10.49 17.99
CA GLU A 78 -10.32 10.25 19.41
C GLU A 78 -9.16 11.06 19.93
N ARG A 79 -8.10 11.24 19.13
CA ARG A 79 -6.91 11.98 19.52
C ARG A 79 -6.83 13.35 18.89
N ASP A 80 -7.77 13.66 18.01
CA ASP A 80 -7.77 14.92 17.27
C ASP A 80 -6.42 15.14 16.57
N ASP A 81 -5.98 14.12 15.86
CA ASP A 81 -4.66 14.10 15.24
C ASP A 81 -4.72 13.43 13.89
N TYR A 82 -3.69 13.64 13.08
CA TYR A 82 -3.57 13.07 11.74
C TYR A 82 -2.37 12.14 11.67
N TYR A 83 -2.53 11.04 10.97
CA TYR A 83 -1.49 10.02 10.80
C TYR A 83 -1.17 9.78 9.34
N LEU A 84 0.06 9.37 9.08
CA LEU A 84 0.50 8.91 7.76
C LEU A 84 0.32 9.96 6.67
N SER A 85 0.65 11.20 6.98
CA SER A 85 0.70 12.26 6.00
C SER A 85 1.79 11.96 4.97
N THR A 86 1.48 12.05 3.68
CA THR A 86 2.47 11.81 2.63
C THR A 86 3.48 12.94 2.52
N GLU A 87 3.27 14.04 3.21
CA GLU A 87 4.29 15.08 3.31
C GLU A 87 5.40 14.71 4.28
N LYS A 88 5.10 13.85 5.26
CA LYS A 88 6.07 13.42 6.28
C LYS A 88 6.57 12.02 6.07
N TRP A 89 5.76 11.15 5.48
CA TRP A 89 6.05 9.73 5.35
C TRP A 89 5.94 9.30 3.90
N SER A 90 6.93 8.59 3.41
CA SER A 90 6.83 7.94 2.11
C SER A 90 6.48 6.47 2.32
N VAL A 91 5.51 5.98 1.55
CA VAL A 91 5.03 4.61 1.61
C VAL A 91 5.14 4.01 0.21
N MET A 92 5.73 2.84 0.11
CA MET A 92 5.86 2.13 -1.17
C MET A 92 5.46 0.67 -1.00
N ASP A 93 4.92 0.10 -2.06
CA ASP A 93 4.52 -1.31 -2.09
C ASP A 93 5.37 -2.11 -3.08
#